data_7d1da781a3ce36ef72c68087a8dc9a59
#
_entry.id   7d1da781a3ce36ef72c68087a8dc9a59
#
_cell.length_a   1.000
_cell.length_b   1.000
_cell.length_c   1.000
_cell.angle_alpha   90.00
_cell.angle_beta   90.00
_cell.angle_gamma   90.00
#
_symmetry.space_group_name_H-M   'P 1'
#
loop_
_entity.id
_entity.type
_entity.pdbx_description
1 polymer ?
#
loop_
_entity_poly.entity_id
_entity_poly.type
_entity_poly.pdbx_seq_one_letter_code
_entity_poly.pdbx_strand_id
1 'polypeptide(L)'
;MKQDMIVILDLGSHENTVLARAIRALGVYSEIYPHDITVEELKALPNVKGIIINGGPNNVIDGVAIDVNPGIYSIGIPVMAAGHDKALCEVKLNEFSSDMEAIKESVKTFVFDTCKAEANWNMTNFVNDQIELVRRQVGDRKVLLALSGGVDSSVVAALLLKAIGDKLVCVHVNHGLMPVSYTHLRAHETSLH
;
A
#
# COMPACT_ATOMS: atom_id res chain seq x y z
N MET A 1 -8.60 -6.00 -14.49
CA MET A 1 -7.80 -7.26 -14.40
C MET A 1 -7.34 -7.41 -12.96
N LYS A 2 -7.27 -8.61 -12.42
CA LYS A 2 -6.64 -8.81 -11.11
C LYS A 2 -5.14 -8.63 -11.28
N GLN A 3 -4.58 -7.61 -10.64
CA GLN A 3 -3.13 -7.32 -10.65
C GLN A 3 -2.42 -8.32 -9.74
N ASP A 4 -1.24 -8.75 -10.14
CA ASP A 4 -0.38 -9.57 -9.29
C ASP A 4 0.15 -8.73 -8.15
N MET A 5 0.16 -9.29 -6.93
CA MET A 5 0.51 -8.56 -5.72
C MET A 5 1.63 -9.25 -4.95
N ILE A 6 2.58 -8.46 -4.49
CA ILE A 6 3.56 -8.85 -3.48
C ILE A 6 3.15 -8.20 -2.15
N VAL A 7 2.95 -9.01 -1.14
CA VAL A 7 2.67 -8.56 0.23
C VAL A 7 3.98 -8.32 0.96
N ILE A 8 4.10 -7.19 1.63
CA ILE A 8 5.23 -6.86 2.50
C ILE A 8 4.74 -6.90 3.93
N LEU A 9 5.34 -7.73 4.78
CA LEU A 9 5.05 -7.79 6.20
C LEU A 9 6.06 -6.95 6.97
N ASP A 10 5.57 -5.95 7.70
CA ASP A 10 6.39 -5.02 8.46
C ASP A 10 6.82 -5.64 9.80
N LEU A 11 8.09 -5.98 9.92
CA LEU A 11 8.74 -6.41 11.16
C LEU A 11 9.75 -5.38 11.67
N GLY A 12 9.40 -4.08 11.58
CA GLY A 12 10.18 -2.99 12.16
C GLY A 12 11.27 -2.42 11.25
N SER A 13 11.19 -2.64 9.95
CA SER A 13 12.09 -2.02 8.97
C SER A 13 11.71 -0.57 8.67
N HIS A 14 12.71 0.28 8.48
CA HIS A 14 12.53 1.64 7.97
C HIS A 14 12.31 1.68 6.45
N GLU A 15 12.64 0.61 5.73
CA GLU A 15 12.69 0.57 4.27
C GLU A 15 11.39 0.04 3.62
N ASN A 16 10.33 -0.22 4.39
CA ASN A 16 9.08 -0.77 3.88
C ASN A 16 8.49 0.05 2.73
N THR A 17 8.49 1.38 2.85
CA THR A 17 7.94 2.27 1.82
C THR A 17 8.80 2.28 0.55
N VAL A 18 10.13 2.26 0.71
CA VAL A 18 11.08 2.23 -0.43
C VAL A 18 10.98 0.89 -1.14
N LEU A 19 10.91 -0.21 -0.40
CA LEU A 19 10.68 -1.56 -0.93
C LEU A 19 9.37 -1.65 -1.73
N ALA A 20 8.26 -1.14 -1.18
CA ALA A 20 6.99 -1.13 -1.88
C ALA A 20 7.05 -0.33 -3.19
N ARG A 21 7.71 0.83 -3.18
CA ARG A 21 7.92 1.65 -4.37
C ARG A 21 8.81 0.96 -5.41
N ALA A 22 9.86 0.27 -4.97
CA ALA A 22 10.76 -0.47 -5.83
C ALA A 22 10.03 -1.60 -6.59
N ILE A 23 9.18 -2.38 -5.90
CA ILE A 23 8.36 -3.43 -6.51
C ILE A 23 7.36 -2.83 -7.51
N ARG A 24 6.70 -1.72 -7.16
CA ARG A 24 5.79 -1.02 -8.08
C ARG A 24 6.52 -0.46 -9.31
N ALA A 25 7.76 -0.03 -9.16
CA ALA A 25 8.59 0.40 -10.28
C ALA A 25 8.97 -0.76 -11.22
N LEU A 26 8.92 -2.02 -10.75
CA LEU A 26 9.01 -3.22 -11.59
C LEU A 26 7.69 -3.56 -12.31
N GLY A 27 6.63 -2.80 -12.09
CA GLY A 27 5.31 -3.03 -12.69
C GLY A 27 4.46 -4.07 -11.96
N VAL A 28 4.79 -4.45 -10.73
CA VAL A 28 4.04 -5.37 -9.88
C VAL A 28 3.44 -4.61 -8.70
N TYR A 29 2.17 -4.87 -8.38
CA TYR A 29 1.55 -4.23 -7.22
C TYR A 29 2.16 -4.74 -5.92
N SER A 30 2.26 -3.87 -4.93
CA SER A 30 2.73 -4.24 -3.59
C SER A 30 1.98 -3.47 -2.51
N GLU A 31 1.77 -4.10 -1.38
CA GLU A 31 1.08 -3.50 -0.24
C GLU A 31 1.77 -3.93 1.06
N ILE A 32 1.79 -3.02 2.05
CA ILE A 32 2.42 -3.25 3.35
C ILE A 32 1.33 -3.61 4.34
N TYR A 33 1.53 -4.71 5.06
CA TYR A 33 0.66 -5.20 6.12
C TYR A 33 1.45 -5.33 7.43
N PRO A 34 0.79 -5.23 8.58
CA PRO A 34 1.43 -5.46 9.86
C PRO A 34 1.85 -6.94 10.01
N HIS A 35 2.83 -7.18 10.88
CA HIS A 35 3.39 -8.52 11.12
C HIS A 35 2.38 -9.54 11.67
N ASP A 36 1.34 -9.07 12.35
CA ASP A 36 0.32 -9.87 13.01
C ASP A 36 -0.89 -10.21 12.12
N ILE A 37 -0.82 -9.89 10.81
CA ILE A 37 -1.85 -10.30 9.86
C ILE A 37 -2.11 -11.81 9.96
N THR A 38 -3.36 -12.21 10.00
CA THR A 38 -3.74 -13.62 10.06
C THR A 38 -3.60 -14.32 8.72
N VAL A 39 -3.46 -15.65 8.76
CA VAL A 39 -3.42 -16.47 7.53
C VAL A 39 -4.72 -16.34 6.73
N GLU A 40 -5.85 -16.22 7.41
CA GLU A 40 -7.17 -16.06 6.81
C GLU A 40 -7.30 -14.72 6.07
N GLU A 41 -6.86 -13.64 6.69
CA GLU A 41 -6.82 -12.30 6.06
C GLU A 41 -5.90 -12.29 4.84
N LEU A 42 -4.71 -12.88 4.96
CA LEU A 42 -3.74 -12.97 3.87
C LEU A 42 -4.30 -13.77 2.67
N LYS A 43 -4.99 -14.89 2.93
CA LYS A 43 -5.66 -15.69 1.89
C LYS A 43 -6.85 -14.98 1.24
N ALA A 44 -7.47 -14.04 1.93
CA ALA A 44 -8.57 -13.25 1.40
C ALA A 44 -8.10 -12.13 0.45
N LEU A 45 -6.80 -11.79 0.48
CA LEU A 45 -6.22 -10.79 -0.41
C LEU A 45 -6.25 -11.26 -1.87
N PRO A 46 -6.49 -10.35 -2.82
CA PRO A 46 -6.58 -10.72 -4.22
C PRO A 46 -5.21 -11.01 -4.82
N ASN A 47 -5.07 -12.16 -5.44
CA ASN A 47 -3.95 -12.50 -6.34
C ASN A 47 -2.54 -12.30 -5.77
N VAL A 48 -2.32 -12.70 -4.51
CA VAL A 48 -1.00 -12.67 -3.85
C VAL A 48 -0.09 -13.69 -4.52
N LYS A 49 1.05 -13.26 -5.01
CA LYS A 49 2.07 -14.08 -5.68
C LYS A 49 3.29 -14.35 -4.81
N GLY A 50 3.59 -13.47 -3.89
CA GLY A 50 4.73 -13.60 -3.00
C GLY A 50 4.58 -12.76 -1.74
N ILE A 51 5.35 -13.12 -0.72
CA ILE A 51 5.38 -12.44 0.58
C ILE A 51 6.83 -12.07 0.86
N ILE A 52 7.07 -10.83 1.27
CA ILE A 52 8.37 -10.37 1.75
C ILE A 52 8.22 -9.98 3.22
N ILE A 53 8.90 -10.70 4.08
CA ILE A 53 9.03 -10.37 5.50
C ILE A 53 10.19 -9.40 5.63
N ASN A 54 9.91 -8.15 6.04
CA ASN A 54 10.91 -7.10 6.10
C ASN A 54 11.19 -6.71 7.54
N GLY A 55 12.21 -7.34 8.12
CA GLY A 55 12.71 -7.07 9.45
C GLY A 55 13.61 -5.84 9.51
N GLY A 56 13.80 -5.31 10.70
CA GLY A 56 14.64 -4.14 10.94
C GLY A 56 14.91 -3.89 12.41
N PRO A 57 15.48 -2.74 12.74
CA PRO A 57 15.91 -2.42 14.11
C PRO A 57 14.75 -2.31 15.11
N ASN A 58 13.53 -2.07 14.66
CA ASN A 58 12.34 -1.93 15.50
C ASN A 58 11.56 -3.25 15.64
N ASN A 59 12.27 -4.37 15.68
CA ASN A 59 11.68 -5.71 15.75
C ASN A 59 11.33 -6.18 17.17
N VAL A 60 11.25 -5.28 18.14
CA VAL A 60 10.91 -5.57 19.55
C VAL A 60 9.81 -4.63 20.00
N ILE A 61 8.70 -5.18 20.52
CA ILE A 61 7.62 -4.42 21.16
C ILE A 61 7.53 -4.91 22.62
N ASP A 62 7.57 -3.99 23.58
CA ASP A 62 7.51 -4.29 25.02
C ASP A 62 8.52 -5.37 25.49
N GLY A 63 9.72 -5.37 24.88
CA GLY A 63 10.79 -6.33 25.20
C GLY A 63 10.60 -7.72 24.56
N VAL A 64 9.59 -7.92 23.72
CA VAL A 64 9.34 -9.16 22.98
C VAL A 64 9.64 -8.96 21.50
N ALA A 65 10.45 -9.88 20.94
CA ALA A 65 10.72 -9.87 19.50
C ALA A 65 9.42 -10.15 18.73
N ILE A 66 9.12 -9.28 17.76
CA ILE A 66 7.97 -9.48 16.85
C ILE A 66 8.31 -10.56 15.81
N ASP A 67 7.30 -11.33 15.45
CA ASP A 67 7.40 -12.36 14.42
C ASP A 67 6.07 -12.46 13.66
N VAL A 68 6.08 -13.11 12.52
CA VAL A 68 4.88 -13.41 11.74
C VAL A 68 4.21 -14.68 12.24
N ASN A 69 2.92 -14.84 11.92
CA ASN A 69 2.22 -16.10 12.17
C ASN A 69 2.93 -17.26 11.45
N PRO A 70 3.35 -18.32 12.16
CA PRO A 70 4.05 -19.46 11.55
C PRO A 70 3.30 -20.14 10.40
N GLY A 71 1.97 -20.04 10.38
CA GLY A 71 1.14 -20.56 9.30
C GLY A 71 1.41 -19.91 7.94
N ILE A 72 2.00 -18.72 7.91
CA ILE A 72 2.35 -17.99 6.67
C ILE A 72 3.34 -18.80 5.82
N TYR A 73 4.27 -19.52 6.45
CA TYR A 73 5.23 -20.37 5.73
C TYR A 73 4.60 -21.62 5.10
N SER A 74 3.35 -21.92 5.43
CA SER A 74 2.67 -23.15 4.99
C SER A 74 1.51 -22.89 4.02
N ILE A 75 1.28 -21.65 3.60
CA ILE A 75 0.14 -21.31 2.73
C ILE A 75 0.38 -21.61 1.25
N GLY A 76 1.58 -22.01 0.86
CA GLY A 76 1.93 -22.32 -0.52
C GLY A 76 2.24 -21.09 -1.39
N ILE A 77 2.53 -19.95 -0.78
CA ILE A 77 3.00 -18.74 -1.44
C ILE A 77 4.48 -18.56 -1.12
N PRO A 78 5.35 -18.27 -2.11
CA PRO A 78 6.77 -18.04 -1.88
C PRO A 78 7.03 -16.93 -0.86
N VAL A 79 7.96 -17.16 0.06
CA VAL A 79 8.32 -16.23 1.13
C VAL A 79 9.79 -15.86 1.04
N MET A 80 10.07 -14.55 0.99
CA MET A 80 11.40 -13.97 1.10
C MET A 80 11.53 -13.26 2.45
N ALA A 81 12.68 -13.34 3.09
CA ALA A 81 12.97 -12.58 4.31
C ALA A 81 14.19 -11.68 4.11
N ALA A 82 14.10 -10.45 4.59
CA ALA A 82 15.19 -9.50 4.71
C ALA A 82 15.26 -9.01 6.16
N GLY A 83 16.45 -8.97 6.76
CA GLY A 83 16.62 -8.58 8.16
C GLY A 83 15.89 -9.47 9.16
N HIS A 84 15.53 -10.70 8.76
CA HIS A 84 14.81 -11.66 9.58
C HIS A 84 15.31 -13.08 9.29
N ASP A 85 15.90 -13.71 10.31
CA ASP A 85 16.51 -15.04 10.14
C ASP A 85 15.52 -16.17 10.47
N LYS A 86 14.86 -16.68 9.44
CA LYS A 86 14.00 -17.86 9.53
C LYS A 86 14.40 -18.90 8.49
N ALA A 87 14.56 -20.14 8.96
CA ALA A 87 14.98 -21.27 8.12
C ALA A 87 13.96 -21.63 7.02
N LEU A 88 12.71 -21.17 7.15
CA LEU A 88 11.59 -21.54 6.28
C LEU A 88 11.41 -20.63 5.07
N CYS A 89 12.21 -19.55 4.93
CA CYS A 89 12.13 -18.66 3.77
C CYS A 89 12.92 -19.21 2.58
N GLU A 90 12.36 -19.09 1.39
CA GLU A 90 13.00 -19.53 0.14
C GLU A 90 14.19 -18.65 -0.24
N VAL A 91 14.10 -17.36 0.06
CA VAL A 91 15.16 -16.39 -0.17
C VAL A 91 15.42 -15.60 1.11
N LYS A 92 16.68 -15.39 1.44
CA LYS A 92 17.10 -14.62 2.62
C LYS A 92 18.08 -13.54 2.21
N LEU A 93 17.85 -12.33 2.73
CA LEU A 93 18.77 -11.21 2.65
C LEU A 93 19.07 -10.70 4.06
N ASN A 94 20.26 -10.09 4.25
CA ASN A 94 20.59 -9.48 5.53
C ASN A 94 19.63 -8.33 5.83
N GLU A 95 19.67 -7.28 5.02
CA GLU A 95 18.76 -6.13 5.07
C GLU A 95 18.67 -5.49 3.69
N PHE A 96 17.62 -4.73 3.43
CA PHE A 96 17.56 -3.90 2.25
C PHE A 96 18.38 -2.62 2.42
N SER A 97 18.99 -2.18 1.33
CA SER A 97 19.57 -0.84 1.22
C SER A 97 18.44 0.23 1.22
N SER A 98 18.76 1.46 1.57
CA SER A 98 17.86 2.61 1.35
C SER A 98 17.81 3.06 -0.12
N ASP A 99 18.70 2.55 -0.96
CA ASP A 99 18.71 2.85 -2.40
C ASP A 99 17.68 2.01 -3.15
N MET A 100 16.76 2.68 -3.84
CA MET A 100 15.65 2.05 -4.55
C MET A 100 16.13 1.15 -5.72
N GLU A 101 17.20 1.52 -6.42
CA GLU A 101 17.70 0.70 -7.54
C GLU A 101 18.36 -0.59 -7.02
N ALA A 102 19.10 -0.50 -5.90
CA ALA A 102 19.67 -1.67 -5.24
C ALA A 102 18.57 -2.62 -4.74
N ILE A 103 17.50 -2.08 -4.16
CA ILE A 103 16.33 -2.89 -3.76
C ILE A 103 15.70 -3.57 -4.98
N LYS A 104 15.46 -2.85 -6.06
CA LYS A 104 14.86 -3.40 -7.29
C LYS A 104 15.64 -4.62 -7.80
N GLU A 105 16.95 -4.50 -7.89
CA GLU A 105 17.78 -5.61 -8.34
C GLU A 105 17.75 -6.79 -7.35
N SER A 106 17.74 -6.55 -6.05
CA SER A 106 17.71 -7.60 -5.04
C SER A 106 16.40 -8.39 -5.01
N VAL A 107 15.27 -7.78 -5.33
CA VAL A 107 13.95 -8.44 -5.32
C VAL A 107 13.51 -8.98 -6.67
N LYS A 108 14.15 -8.57 -7.76
CA LYS A 108 13.75 -8.87 -9.13
C LYS A 108 13.61 -10.38 -9.42
N THR A 109 14.65 -11.15 -9.06
CA THR A 109 14.63 -12.61 -9.21
C THR A 109 13.52 -13.25 -8.37
N PHE A 110 13.34 -12.80 -7.12
CA PHE A 110 12.25 -13.30 -6.28
C PHE A 110 10.88 -13.01 -6.90
N VAL A 111 10.64 -11.78 -7.32
CA VAL A 111 9.34 -11.35 -7.88
C VAL A 111 9.00 -12.09 -9.18
N PHE A 112 9.95 -12.18 -10.12
CA PHE A 112 9.66 -12.71 -11.45
C PHE A 112 9.96 -14.20 -11.59
N ASP A 113 11.05 -14.69 -11.02
CA ASP A 113 11.48 -16.07 -11.22
C ASP A 113 10.90 -17.02 -10.16
N THR A 114 10.81 -16.58 -8.90
CA THR A 114 10.27 -17.40 -7.82
C THR A 114 8.74 -17.27 -7.72
N CYS A 115 8.24 -16.04 -7.61
CA CYS A 115 6.80 -15.78 -7.47
C CYS A 115 6.04 -15.87 -8.79
N LYS A 116 6.72 -15.85 -9.95
CA LYS A 116 6.10 -15.84 -11.28
C LYS A 116 5.09 -14.71 -11.45
N ALA A 117 5.33 -13.57 -10.79
CA ALA A 117 4.48 -12.40 -10.90
C ALA A 117 4.66 -11.74 -12.29
N GLU A 118 3.57 -11.23 -12.85
CA GLU A 118 3.57 -10.49 -14.10
C GLU A 118 3.62 -8.98 -13.85
N ALA A 119 4.33 -8.24 -14.70
CA ALA A 119 4.38 -6.79 -14.66
C ALA A 119 3.08 -6.18 -15.22
N ASN A 120 1.96 -6.42 -14.53
CA ASN A 120 0.62 -6.04 -14.96
C ASN A 120 0.03 -4.85 -14.17
N TRP A 121 0.83 -4.21 -13.32
CA TRP A 121 0.44 -3.02 -12.57
C TRP A 121 1.01 -1.75 -13.21
N ASN A 122 0.18 -0.72 -13.30
CA ASN A 122 0.60 0.66 -13.55
C ASN A 122 -0.38 1.63 -12.87
N MET A 123 0.08 2.86 -12.62
CA MET A 123 -0.70 3.85 -11.88
C MET A 123 -2.03 4.18 -12.57
N THR A 124 -2.08 4.21 -13.90
CA THR A 124 -3.31 4.53 -14.64
C THR A 124 -4.37 3.45 -14.43
N ASN A 125 -3.99 2.18 -14.55
CA ASN A 125 -4.89 1.05 -14.30
C ASN A 125 -5.35 1.04 -12.86
N PHE A 126 -4.44 1.27 -11.91
CA PHE A 126 -4.77 1.36 -10.48
C PHE A 126 -5.82 2.45 -10.21
N VAL A 127 -5.62 3.66 -10.74
CA VAL A 127 -6.59 4.76 -10.60
C VAL A 127 -7.95 4.38 -11.17
N ASN A 128 -7.99 3.75 -12.35
CA ASN A 128 -9.24 3.32 -12.98
C ASN A 128 -9.95 2.25 -12.14
N ASP A 129 -9.22 1.26 -11.62
CA ASP A 129 -9.76 0.22 -10.76
C ASP A 129 -10.32 0.80 -9.45
N GLN A 130 -9.64 1.79 -8.85
CA GLN A 130 -10.13 2.52 -7.67
C GLN A 130 -11.40 3.31 -7.97
N ILE A 131 -11.48 3.98 -9.11
CA ILE A 131 -12.69 4.69 -9.55
C ILE A 131 -13.87 3.72 -9.67
N GLU A 132 -13.68 2.58 -10.30
CA GLU A 132 -14.72 1.55 -10.45
C GLU A 132 -15.14 0.95 -9.10
N LEU A 133 -14.17 0.72 -8.20
CA LEU A 133 -14.46 0.25 -6.83
C LEU A 133 -15.33 1.25 -6.08
N VAL A 134 -14.95 2.54 -6.10
CA VAL A 134 -15.71 3.62 -5.46
C VAL A 134 -17.13 3.70 -6.04
N ARG A 135 -17.29 3.66 -7.36
CA ARG A 135 -18.61 3.67 -8.01
C ARG A 135 -19.51 2.55 -7.49
N ARG A 136 -18.97 1.34 -7.41
CA ARG A 136 -19.71 0.17 -6.90
C ARG A 136 -20.09 0.31 -5.43
N GLN A 137 -19.16 0.79 -4.59
CA GLN A 137 -19.41 0.94 -3.16
C GLN A 137 -20.40 2.05 -2.86
N VAL A 138 -20.31 3.17 -3.56
CA VAL A 138 -21.18 4.34 -3.34
C VAL A 138 -22.58 4.10 -3.93
N GLY A 139 -22.66 3.54 -5.13
CA GLY A 139 -23.93 3.38 -5.83
C GLY A 139 -24.64 4.72 -6.01
N ASP A 140 -25.88 4.82 -5.54
CA ASP A 140 -26.69 6.05 -5.66
C ASP A 140 -26.58 6.99 -4.45
N ARG A 141 -25.78 6.65 -3.45
CA ARG A 141 -25.59 7.45 -2.24
C ARG A 141 -24.73 8.68 -2.50
N LYS A 142 -24.88 9.69 -1.65
CA LYS A 142 -23.95 10.83 -1.56
C LYS A 142 -22.79 10.50 -0.61
N VAL A 143 -21.64 11.07 -0.89
CA VAL A 143 -20.43 10.95 -0.05
C VAL A 143 -20.09 12.32 0.50
N LEU A 144 -19.87 12.38 1.81
CA LEU A 144 -19.34 13.55 2.49
C LEU A 144 -17.84 13.35 2.73
N LEU A 145 -17.01 14.26 2.24
CA LEU A 145 -15.57 14.27 2.46
C LEU A 145 -15.16 15.49 3.27
N ALA A 146 -14.56 15.25 4.43
CA ALA A 146 -13.91 16.31 5.20
C ALA A 146 -12.51 16.59 4.61
N LEU A 147 -12.31 17.80 4.09
CA LEU A 147 -11.01 18.23 3.52
C LEU A 147 -10.16 18.88 4.60
N SER A 148 -9.02 18.26 4.92
CA SER A 148 -8.04 18.83 5.86
C SER A 148 -7.14 19.90 5.20
N GLY A 149 -7.12 19.98 3.87
CA GLY A 149 -6.18 20.82 3.11
C GLY A 149 -4.84 20.14 2.81
N GLY A 150 -4.60 18.93 3.31
CA GLY A 150 -3.39 18.14 3.01
C GLY A 150 -3.46 17.43 1.65
N VAL A 151 -2.30 16.93 1.20
CA VAL A 151 -2.15 16.23 -0.09
C VAL A 151 -3.07 15.01 -0.16
N ASP A 152 -3.12 14.19 0.88
CA ASP A 152 -3.89 12.94 0.89
C ASP A 152 -5.39 13.20 0.72
N SER A 153 -5.95 14.16 1.47
CA SER A 153 -7.37 14.52 1.34
C SER A 153 -7.69 15.11 -0.05
N SER A 154 -6.75 15.82 -0.66
CA SER A 154 -6.89 16.37 -2.01
C SER A 154 -6.88 15.27 -3.08
N VAL A 155 -6.02 14.26 -2.94
CA VAL A 155 -5.99 13.08 -3.82
C VAL A 155 -7.28 12.30 -3.71
N VAL A 156 -7.78 12.07 -2.49
CA VAL A 156 -9.07 11.41 -2.27
C VAL A 156 -10.21 12.20 -2.89
N ALA A 157 -10.24 13.54 -2.73
CA ALA A 157 -11.24 14.40 -3.37
C ALA A 157 -11.21 14.26 -4.90
N ALA A 158 -10.03 14.28 -5.51
CA ALA A 158 -9.88 14.15 -6.96
C ALA A 158 -10.35 12.78 -7.49
N LEU A 159 -10.06 11.69 -6.76
CA LEU A 159 -10.53 10.35 -7.10
C LEU A 159 -12.05 10.23 -6.97
N LEU A 160 -12.61 10.72 -5.86
CA LEU A 160 -14.05 10.72 -5.63
C LEU A 160 -14.79 11.57 -6.67
N LEU A 161 -14.27 12.75 -7.02
CA LEU A 161 -14.85 13.61 -8.05
C LEU A 161 -14.91 12.88 -9.41
N LYS A 162 -13.83 12.18 -9.79
CA LYS A 162 -13.81 11.37 -11.02
C LYS A 162 -14.76 10.18 -10.97
N ALA A 163 -14.95 9.59 -9.80
CA ALA A 163 -15.78 8.41 -9.62
C ALA A 163 -17.28 8.73 -9.61
N ILE A 164 -17.70 9.73 -8.82
CA ILE A 164 -19.09 9.96 -8.44
C ILE A 164 -19.61 11.38 -8.74
N GLY A 165 -18.75 12.30 -9.17
CA GLY A 165 -19.15 13.64 -9.61
C GLY A 165 -20.00 14.39 -8.56
N ASP A 166 -21.19 14.80 -8.96
CA ASP A 166 -22.12 15.60 -8.13
C ASP A 166 -22.64 14.90 -6.86
N LYS A 167 -22.35 13.61 -6.69
CA LYS A 167 -22.65 12.89 -5.44
C LYS A 167 -21.62 13.17 -4.34
N LEU A 168 -20.52 13.86 -4.66
CA LEU A 168 -19.50 14.26 -3.69
C LEU A 168 -19.85 15.60 -3.05
N VAL A 169 -19.87 15.65 -1.73
CA VAL A 169 -19.98 16.89 -0.94
C VAL A 169 -18.68 17.05 -0.15
N CYS A 170 -17.93 18.11 -0.43
CA CYS A 170 -16.71 18.42 0.30
C CYS A 170 -17.00 19.44 1.38
N VAL A 171 -16.50 19.21 2.59
CA VAL A 171 -16.60 20.14 3.72
C VAL A 171 -15.21 20.47 4.22
N HIS A 172 -14.90 21.76 4.26
CA HIS A 172 -13.66 22.27 4.85
C HIS A 172 -14.01 23.16 6.06
N VAL A 173 -13.45 22.82 7.20
CA VAL A 173 -13.62 23.61 8.43
C VAL A 173 -12.41 24.53 8.59
N ASN A 174 -12.63 25.84 8.40
CA ASN A 174 -11.61 26.85 8.64
C ASN A 174 -11.75 27.40 10.07
N HIS A 175 -10.86 26.98 10.95
CA HIS A 175 -10.82 27.43 12.35
C HIS A 175 -9.78 28.56 12.57
N GLY A 176 -9.25 29.17 11.51
CA GLY A 176 -8.30 30.30 11.58
C GLY A 176 -6.86 29.94 11.97
N LEU A 177 -6.55 28.66 12.21
CA LEU A 177 -5.22 28.20 12.62
C LEU A 177 -4.42 27.53 11.46
N MET A 178 -4.98 27.53 10.24
CA MET A 178 -4.32 26.95 9.08
C MET A 178 -3.30 27.91 8.50
N PRO A 179 -2.11 27.44 8.08
CA PRO A 179 -1.13 28.25 7.35
C PRO A 179 -1.73 28.86 6.09
N VAL A 180 -1.32 30.07 5.75
CA VAL A 180 -1.83 30.85 4.58
C VAL A 180 -1.66 30.07 3.26
N SER A 181 -0.66 29.19 3.16
CA SER A 181 -0.43 28.33 1.99
C SER A 181 -1.58 27.36 1.68
N TYR A 182 -2.45 27.03 2.64
CA TYR A 182 -3.60 26.15 2.43
C TYR A 182 -4.86 26.90 1.99
N THR A 183 -4.86 28.24 2.00
CA THR A 183 -6.02 29.05 1.59
C THR A 183 -6.21 29.13 0.09
N HIS A 184 -5.24 28.73 -0.72
CA HIS A 184 -5.33 28.75 -2.19
C HIS A 184 -6.20 27.65 -2.81
N LEU A 185 -6.64 26.63 -2.02
CA LEU A 185 -7.62 25.64 -2.46
C LEU A 185 -9.06 26.19 -2.56
N ARG A 186 -9.29 27.46 -2.19
CA ARG A 186 -10.59 28.14 -2.23
C ARG A 186 -11.10 28.50 -3.63
N ALA A 187 -10.36 28.28 -4.70
CA ALA A 187 -10.66 28.84 -6.01
C ALA A 187 -11.88 28.23 -6.73
N HIS A 188 -12.60 27.27 -6.16
CA HIS A 188 -13.79 26.65 -6.75
C HIS A 188 -14.90 26.40 -5.71
N GLU A 189 -15.13 27.37 -4.82
CA GLU A 189 -16.34 27.36 -4.00
C GLU A 189 -17.54 27.76 -4.87
N THR A 190 -18.43 26.84 -5.18
CA THR A 190 -19.80 27.18 -5.53
C THR A 190 -20.53 27.54 -4.27
N SER A 191 -20.72 28.82 -4.02
CA SER A 191 -21.64 29.31 -2.99
C SER A 191 -23.05 28.89 -3.37
N LEU A 192 -23.64 27.96 -2.64
CA LEU A 192 -25.09 27.73 -2.63
C LEU A 192 -25.71 28.88 -1.82
N HIS A 193 -26.47 29.75 -2.50
CA HIS A 193 -27.44 30.64 -1.88
C HIS A 193 -28.73 29.88 -1.59
#